data_eb6f6af58fb4fecb0dd8af3897db05ea
#
_entry.id   eb6f6af58fb4fecb0dd8af3897db05ea
#
_cell.length_a   1.000
_cell.length_b   1.000
_cell.length_c   1.000
_cell.angle_alpha   90.00
_cell.angle_beta   90.00
_cell.angle_gamma   90.00
#
_symmetry.space_group_name_H-M   'P 1'
#
loop_
_entity.id
_entity.type
_entity.pdbx_description
1 polymer ?
#
loop_
_entity_poly.entity_id
_entity_poly.type
_entity_poly.pdbx_seq_one_letter_code
_entity_poly.pdbx_strand_id
1 'polypeptide(L)'
;MKKITALTSLIVLSVFVFFTNTTQAEFVAGKNYVVLDKPVKTETGNQVEVRELFWYFCPHCFSVHPMLEDWMQTMDSSAQLVLQPAVFPGWEYGSTFYYVLEELGELDRLHSALFNAIHIQKLNFKTQQDFLTWLALNGVDEAKANKVYESFPVKVAVNKAKANTYKYRITGVPAFIVNGKYMVNATSAGSEEKIFEVIDYLIQKESQ
;
A
#
# COMPACT_ATOMS: atom_id res chain seq x y z
N MET A 1 27.08 -28.49 77.85
CA MET A 1 26.26 -27.42 77.18
C MET A 1 26.93 -27.12 75.87
N LYS A 2 26.41 -27.67 74.74
CA LYS A 2 26.96 -27.47 73.38
C LYS A 2 26.09 -26.42 72.66
N LYS A 3 26.71 -25.31 72.31
CA LYS A 3 26.05 -24.27 71.49
C LYS A 3 26.13 -24.67 70.04
N ILE A 4 24.95 -24.83 69.37
CA ILE A 4 24.82 -25.08 67.93
C ILE A 4 24.64 -23.72 67.31
N THR A 5 25.61 -23.30 66.48
CA THR A 5 25.53 -22.10 65.62
C THR A 5 24.92 -22.46 64.29
N ALA A 6 23.75 -21.98 64.03
CA ALA A 6 23.07 -22.17 62.73
C ALA A 6 23.62 -21.13 61.74
N LEU A 7 24.20 -21.63 60.64
CA LEU A 7 24.70 -20.81 59.52
C LEU A 7 23.58 -20.72 58.47
N THR A 8 22.94 -19.56 58.41
CA THR A 8 21.92 -19.29 57.38
C THR A 8 22.63 -18.86 56.08
N SER A 9 22.62 -19.74 55.10
CA SER A 9 23.14 -19.48 53.74
C SER A 9 22.09 -18.73 52.91
N LEU A 10 22.36 -17.48 52.61
CA LEU A 10 21.51 -16.62 51.77
C LEU A 10 21.85 -16.89 50.30
N ILE A 11 21.02 -17.63 49.60
CA ILE A 11 21.15 -17.86 48.16
C ILE A 11 20.57 -16.64 47.45
N VAL A 12 21.41 -15.78 46.89
CA VAL A 12 21.02 -14.68 45.99
C VAL A 12 20.79 -15.24 44.61
N LEU A 13 19.53 -15.38 44.24
CA LEU A 13 19.11 -15.80 42.89
C LEU A 13 19.25 -14.61 41.93
N SER A 14 20.36 -14.53 41.23
CA SER A 14 20.56 -13.50 40.19
C SER A 14 19.69 -13.83 38.95
N VAL A 15 18.58 -13.09 38.78
CA VAL A 15 17.76 -13.16 37.57
C VAL A 15 18.51 -12.43 36.46
N PHE A 16 19.14 -13.19 35.55
CA PHE A 16 19.69 -12.66 34.32
C PHE A 16 18.52 -12.40 33.35
N VAL A 17 18.11 -11.14 33.23
CA VAL A 17 17.17 -10.72 32.19
C VAL A 17 17.95 -10.64 30.88
N PHE A 18 17.80 -11.67 30.02
CA PHE A 18 18.29 -11.61 28.65
C PHE A 18 17.42 -10.63 27.88
N PHE A 19 17.91 -9.43 27.66
CA PHE A 19 17.36 -8.56 26.61
C PHE A 19 17.71 -9.19 25.25
N THR A 20 16.76 -9.89 24.65
CA THR A 20 16.87 -10.28 23.25
C THR A 20 16.75 -9.01 22.42
N ASN A 21 17.89 -8.42 22.06
CA ASN A 21 17.92 -7.44 20.98
C ASN A 21 17.50 -8.18 19.71
N THR A 22 16.24 -8.05 19.30
CA THR A 22 15.82 -8.38 17.94
C THR A 22 16.55 -7.41 17.02
N THR A 23 17.64 -7.86 16.41
CA THR A 23 18.29 -7.16 15.31
C THR A 23 17.29 -7.13 14.16
N GLN A 24 16.57 -6.02 14.07
CA GLN A 24 15.74 -5.74 12.91
C GLN A 24 16.68 -5.60 11.70
N ALA A 25 16.30 -6.23 10.58
CA ALA A 25 17.08 -6.09 9.35
C ALA A 25 17.19 -4.61 8.98
N GLU A 26 18.41 -4.09 8.88
CA GLU A 26 18.65 -2.70 8.51
C GLU A 26 18.57 -2.60 6.98
N PHE A 27 17.55 -1.92 6.47
CA PHE A 27 17.42 -1.63 5.05
C PHE A 27 18.13 -0.31 4.69
N VAL A 28 18.85 -0.29 3.57
CA VAL A 28 19.78 0.78 3.18
C VAL A 28 19.20 1.61 2.04
N ALA A 29 19.22 2.95 2.22
CA ALA A 29 18.84 3.90 1.17
C ALA A 29 19.74 3.74 -0.09
N GLY A 30 19.12 3.83 -1.26
CA GLY A 30 19.78 3.61 -2.54
C GLY A 30 19.97 2.14 -2.92
N LYS A 31 19.67 1.21 -1.98
CA LYS A 31 19.73 -0.24 -2.23
C LYS A 31 18.34 -0.86 -2.07
N ASN A 32 17.71 -0.71 -0.91
CA ASN A 32 16.43 -1.35 -0.60
C ASN A 32 15.24 -0.40 -0.80
N TYR A 33 15.47 0.89 -0.82
CA TYR A 33 14.49 1.93 -1.13
C TYR A 33 15.18 3.16 -1.68
N VAL A 34 14.43 4.00 -2.38
CA VAL A 34 14.93 5.26 -2.93
C VAL A 34 14.41 6.41 -2.09
N VAL A 35 15.29 7.35 -1.72
CA VAL A 35 14.88 8.63 -1.09
C VAL A 35 14.49 9.60 -2.19
N LEU A 36 13.29 10.17 -2.09
CA LEU A 36 12.83 11.17 -3.05
C LEU A 36 13.62 12.48 -2.91
N ASP A 37 14.00 13.11 -4.01
CA ASP A 37 14.72 14.39 -3.99
C ASP A 37 13.96 15.48 -3.24
N LYS A 38 12.64 15.46 -3.33
CA LYS A 38 11.75 16.39 -2.64
C LYS A 38 10.60 15.60 -2.00
N PRO A 39 10.39 15.70 -0.68
CA PRO A 39 9.24 15.12 -0.03
C PRO A 39 7.93 15.67 -0.61
N VAL A 40 6.95 14.82 -0.74
CA VAL A 40 5.58 15.17 -1.15
C VAL A 40 4.69 15.19 0.08
N LYS A 41 3.86 16.22 0.21
CA LYS A 41 2.94 16.33 1.35
C LYS A 41 1.96 15.14 1.38
N THR A 42 1.83 14.52 2.55
CA THR A 42 0.90 13.43 2.85
C THR A 42 -0.53 13.95 3.10
N GLU A 43 -1.51 13.05 3.04
CA GLU A 43 -2.94 13.34 3.24
C GLU A 43 -3.49 12.69 4.51
N THR A 44 -2.67 11.91 5.24
CA THR A 44 -3.08 11.08 6.39
C THR A 44 -2.87 11.74 7.76
N GLY A 45 -2.60 13.05 7.77
CA GLY A 45 -2.42 13.80 9.03
C GLY A 45 -1.17 13.36 9.79
N ASN A 46 -1.34 12.79 10.98
CA ASN A 46 -0.25 12.34 11.84
C ASN A 46 0.17 10.88 11.59
N GLN A 47 -0.57 10.13 10.78
CA GLN A 47 -0.20 8.76 10.46
C GLN A 47 0.82 8.72 9.32
N VAL A 48 1.71 7.75 9.37
CA VAL A 48 2.67 7.49 8.28
C VAL A 48 1.91 7.03 7.04
N GLU A 49 1.90 7.84 6.02
CA GLU A 49 1.23 7.49 4.76
C GLU A 49 2.01 6.41 4.03
N VAL A 50 1.36 5.30 3.73
CA VAL A 50 1.83 4.31 2.76
C VAL A 50 0.94 4.41 1.54
N ARG A 51 1.46 4.99 0.46
CA ARG A 51 0.70 5.18 -0.77
C ARG A 51 1.11 4.16 -1.81
N GLU A 52 0.20 3.27 -2.20
CA GLU A 52 0.40 2.41 -3.36
C GLU A 52 0.05 3.17 -4.64
N LEU A 53 0.98 3.19 -5.60
CA LEU A 53 0.70 3.56 -6.97
C LEU A 53 0.58 2.28 -7.80
N PHE A 54 -0.60 2.03 -8.34
CA PHE A 54 -0.94 0.81 -9.06
C PHE A 54 -1.61 1.10 -10.41
N TRP A 55 -1.81 0.07 -11.21
CA TRP A 55 -2.65 0.12 -12.41
C TRP A 55 -3.36 -1.21 -12.62
N TYR A 56 -4.67 -1.18 -12.86
CA TYR A 56 -5.47 -2.39 -12.97
C TYR A 56 -4.97 -3.39 -14.01
N PHE A 57 -4.40 -2.92 -15.11
CA PHE A 57 -3.92 -3.78 -16.20
C PHE A 57 -2.46 -4.24 -16.02
N CYS A 58 -1.82 -3.92 -14.90
CA CYS A 58 -0.46 -4.35 -14.60
C CYS A 58 -0.46 -5.74 -13.94
N PRO A 59 0.18 -6.78 -14.54
CA PRO A 59 0.25 -8.11 -13.94
C PRO A 59 0.97 -8.12 -12.57
N HIS A 60 2.00 -7.29 -12.40
CA HIS A 60 2.73 -7.18 -11.14
C HIS A 60 1.89 -6.50 -10.03
N CYS A 61 1.02 -5.54 -10.38
CA CYS A 61 0.07 -5.00 -9.41
C CYS A 61 -0.95 -6.07 -8.99
N PHE A 62 -1.41 -6.89 -9.95
CA PHE A 62 -2.27 -8.01 -9.65
C PHE A 62 -1.60 -9.07 -8.75
N SER A 63 -0.32 -9.41 -8.96
CA SER A 63 0.39 -10.37 -8.11
C SER A 63 0.67 -9.84 -6.70
N VAL A 64 0.95 -8.54 -6.56
CA VAL A 64 1.20 -7.90 -5.25
C VAL A 64 -0.09 -7.65 -4.46
N HIS A 65 -1.22 -7.49 -5.13
CA HIS A 65 -2.50 -7.15 -4.49
C HIS A 65 -2.91 -8.09 -3.33
N PRO A 66 -2.90 -9.43 -3.45
CA PRO A 66 -3.21 -10.31 -2.32
C PRO A 66 -2.18 -10.18 -1.17
N MET A 67 -0.90 -9.94 -1.48
CA MET A 67 0.12 -9.71 -0.44
C MET A 67 -0.13 -8.40 0.31
N LEU A 68 -0.62 -7.36 -0.39
CA LEU A 68 -1.03 -6.10 0.22
C LEU A 68 -2.24 -6.30 1.14
N GLU A 69 -3.26 -7.07 0.71
CA GLU A 69 -4.43 -7.38 1.53
C GLU A 69 -4.04 -8.13 2.82
N ASP A 70 -3.13 -9.11 2.73
CA ASP A 70 -2.61 -9.83 3.88
C ASP A 70 -1.79 -8.91 4.81
N TRP A 71 -0.90 -8.08 4.26
CA TRP A 71 -0.11 -7.14 5.02
C TRP A 71 -0.97 -6.11 5.77
N MET A 72 -2.05 -5.63 5.16
CA MET A 72 -2.99 -4.69 5.80
C MET A 72 -3.59 -5.24 7.10
N GLN A 73 -3.70 -6.56 7.26
CA GLN A 73 -4.22 -7.18 8.49
C GLN A 73 -3.26 -7.01 9.69
N THR A 74 -1.97 -6.79 9.40
CA THR A 74 -0.90 -6.71 10.40
C THR A 74 -0.18 -5.36 10.41
N MET A 75 -0.55 -4.46 9.51
CA MET A 75 0.03 -3.13 9.38
C MET A 75 -0.04 -2.36 10.70
N ASP A 76 1.06 -1.69 11.08
CA ASP A 76 1.13 -0.88 12.29
C ASP A 76 0.06 0.24 12.27
N SER A 77 -0.63 0.43 13.39
CA SER A 77 -1.70 1.42 13.54
C SER A 77 -1.23 2.88 13.40
N SER A 78 0.08 3.13 13.49
CA SER A 78 0.68 4.44 13.21
C SER A 78 0.72 4.78 11.72
N ALA A 79 0.44 3.80 10.84
CA ALA A 79 0.42 3.99 9.40
C ALA A 79 -0.99 3.94 8.83
N GLN A 80 -1.16 4.52 7.65
CA GLN A 80 -2.40 4.49 6.87
C GLN A 80 -2.09 4.21 5.40
N LEU A 81 -2.75 3.19 4.83
CA LEU A 81 -2.68 2.90 3.41
C LEU A 81 -3.55 3.87 2.61
N VAL A 82 -3.02 4.34 1.49
CA VAL A 82 -3.72 5.12 0.48
C VAL A 82 -3.51 4.46 -0.88
N LEU A 83 -4.59 4.00 -1.50
CA LEU A 83 -4.54 3.47 -2.86
C LEU A 83 -4.65 4.62 -3.85
N GLN A 84 -3.80 4.63 -4.86
CA GLN A 84 -3.84 5.63 -5.93
C GLN A 84 -3.46 5.00 -7.26
N PRO A 85 -4.35 5.03 -8.27
CA PRO A 85 -3.92 4.61 -9.60
C PRO A 85 -2.84 5.55 -10.15
N ALA A 86 -1.78 4.98 -10.73
CA ALA A 86 -0.81 5.74 -11.50
C ALA A 86 -1.40 6.16 -12.84
N VAL A 87 -1.06 7.36 -13.29
CA VAL A 87 -1.57 7.92 -14.55
C VAL A 87 -0.41 8.32 -15.45
N PHE A 88 0.08 7.37 -16.22
CA PHE A 88 0.99 7.61 -17.35
C PHE A 88 0.17 7.95 -18.63
N PRO A 89 0.81 8.47 -19.69
CA PRO A 89 0.12 8.73 -20.94
C PRO A 89 -0.62 7.48 -21.47
N GLY A 90 -1.93 7.60 -21.71
CA GLY A 90 -2.78 6.51 -22.13
C GLY A 90 -3.35 5.62 -21.02
N TRP A 91 -3.05 5.91 -19.74
CA TRP A 91 -3.55 5.14 -18.59
C TRP A 91 -4.77 5.77 -17.92
N GLU A 92 -5.20 6.92 -18.40
CA GLU A 92 -6.29 7.71 -17.79
C GLU A 92 -7.57 6.88 -17.63
N TYR A 93 -7.90 6.03 -18.63
CA TYR A 93 -9.13 5.24 -18.62
C TYR A 93 -9.17 4.24 -17.45
N GLY A 94 -8.10 3.47 -17.22
CA GLY A 94 -8.02 2.52 -16.11
C GLY A 94 -7.99 3.21 -14.75
N SER A 95 -7.37 4.40 -14.68
CA SER A 95 -7.40 5.22 -13.47
C SER A 95 -8.78 5.78 -13.17
N THR A 96 -9.56 6.10 -14.23
CA THR A 96 -10.96 6.52 -14.10
C THR A 96 -11.80 5.43 -13.45
N PHE A 97 -11.57 4.15 -13.76
CA PHE A 97 -12.31 3.03 -13.15
C PHE A 97 -12.23 3.04 -11.63
N TYR A 98 -11.03 3.24 -11.08
CA TYR A 98 -10.83 3.33 -9.63
C TYR A 98 -11.67 4.46 -9.01
N TYR A 99 -11.58 5.66 -9.57
CA TYR A 99 -12.29 6.82 -9.01
C TYR A 99 -13.81 6.75 -9.22
N VAL A 100 -14.27 6.02 -10.23
CA VAL A 100 -15.70 5.70 -10.37
C VAL A 100 -16.15 4.74 -9.28
N LEU A 101 -15.37 3.70 -8.98
CA LEU A 101 -15.68 2.79 -7.87
C LEU A 101 -15.66 3.52 -6.52
N GLU A 102 -14.69 4.40 -6.30
CA GLU A 102 -14.58 5.22 -5.09
C GLU A 102 -15.81 6.12 -4.91
N GLU A 103 -16.19 6.89 -5.93
CA GLU A 103 -17.34 7.82 -5.89
C GLU A 103 -18.69 7.08 -5.77
N LEU A 104 -18.77 5.85 -6.26
CA LEU A 104 -19.93 4.97 -6.09
C LEU A 104 -20.01 4.32 -4.71
N GLY A 105 -18.90 4.31 -3.92
CA GLY A 105 -18.78 3.57 -2.67
C GLY A 105 -18.63 2.06 -2.87
N GLU A 106 -18.07 1.64 -4.00
CA GLU A 106 -17.97 0.24 -4.42
C GLU A 106 -16.54 -0.33 -4.36
N LEU A 107 -15.56 0.45 -3.88
CA LEU A 107 -14.16 -0.01 -3.83
C LEU A 107 -14.00 -1.30 -3.05
N ASP A 108 -14.54 -1.39 -1.82
CA ASP A 108 -14.38 -2.56 -0.95
C ASP A 108 -14.88 -3.85 -1.62
N ARG A 109 -15.89 -3.73 -2.46
CA ARG A 109 -16.53 -4.86 -3.13
C ARG A 109 -15.94 -5.16 -4.51
N LEU A 110 -15.54 -4.15 -5.25
CA LEU A 110 -15.24 -4.28 -6.67
C LEU A 110 -13.78 -4.05 -7.03
N HIS A 111 -12.91 -3.58 -6.12
CA HIS A 111 -11.51 -3.35 -6.42
C HIS A 111 -10.78 -4.66 -6.80
N SER A 112 -10.80 -5.66 -5.92
CA SER A 112 -10.21 -6.99 -6.18
C SER A 112 -10.95 -7.74 -7.28
N ALA A 113 -12.29 -7.55 -7.38
CA ALA A 113 -13.09 -8.15 -8.44
C ALA A 113 -12.70 -7.63 -9.84
N LEU A 114 -12.34 -6.34 -9.96
CA LEU A 114 -11.90 -5.77 -11.23
C LEU A 114 -10.51 -6.30 -11.65
N PHE A 115 -9.58 -6.44 -10.71
CA PHE A 115 -8.31 -7.14 -10.96
C PHE A 115 -8.56 -8.56 -11.48
N ASN A 116 -9.43 -9.32 -10.82
CA ASN A 116 -9.80 -10.69 -11.24
C ASN A 116 -10.47 -10.71 -12.63
N ALA A 117 -11.36 -9.76 -12.91
CA ALA A 117 -12.00 -9.64 -14.21
C ALA A 117 -10.98 -9.47 -15.35
N ILE A 118 -9.97 -8.62 -15.12
CA ILE A 118 -8.91 -8.33 -16.11
C ILE A 118 -7.92 -9.49 -16.21
N HIS A 119 -7.38 -9.99 -15.08
CA HIS A 119 -6.23 -10.88 -15.10
C HIS A 119 -6.60 -12.37 -15.12
N ILE A 120 -7.73 -12.77 -14.53
CA ILE A 120 -8.19 -14.17 -14.50
C ILE A 120 -9.22 -14.42 -15.57
N GLN A 121 -10.30 -13.63 -15.60
CA GLN A 121 -11.39 -13.82 -16.56
C GLN A 121 -11.03 -13.29 -17.95
N LYS A 122 -9.91 -12.52 -18.09
CA LYS A 122 -9.41 -11.95 -19.34
C LYS A 122 -10.44 -11.05 -20.03
N LEU A 123 -11.28 -10.39 -19.24
CA LEU A 123 -12.20 -9.41 -19.79
C LEU A 123 -11.42 -8.21 -20.35
N ASN A 124 -11.89 -7.70 -21.46
CA ASN A 124 -11.21 -6.65 -22.21
C ASN A 124 -11.98 -5.34 -22.06
N PHE A 125 -11.45 -4.43 -21.28
CA PHE A 125 -12.02 -3.11 -21.04
C PHE A 125 -11.37 -2.10 -21.98
N LYS A 126 -11.82 -2.02 -23.22
CA LYS A 126 -11.31 -1.08 -24.22
C LYS A 126 -12.06 0.24 -24.26
N THR A 127 -13.31 0.22 -23.81
CA THR A 127 -14.22 1.37 -23.86
C THR A 127 -14.84 1.63 -22.50
N GLN A 128 -15.35 2.84 -22.30
CA GLN A 128 -16.19 3.17 -21.15
C GLN A 128 -17.36 2.19 -21.03
N GLN A 129 -18.02 1.85 -22.15
CA GLN A 129 -19.17 0.95 -22.14
C GLN A 129 -18.83 -0.45 -21.65
N ASP A 130 -17.64 -0.98 -21.93
CA ASP A 130 -17.21 -2.29 -21.39
C ASP A 130 -17.20 -2.26 -19.86
N PHE A 131 -16.69 -1.18 -19.28
CA PHE A 131 -16.66 -1.00 -17.84
C PHE A 131 -18.05 -0.79 -17.22
N LEU A 132 -18.90 0.02 -17.85
CA LEU A 132 -20.28 0.24 -17.39
C LEU A 132 -21.09 -1.05 -17.45
N THR A 133 -20.95 -1.83 -18.51
CA THR A 133 -21.58 -3.16 -18.64
C THR A 133 -21.11 -4.11 -17.53
N TRP A 134 -19.81 -4.13 -17.24
CA TRP A 134 -19.28 -4.94 -16.15
C TRP A 134 -19.82 -4.49 -14.79
N LEU A 135 -19.94 -3.19 -14.54
CA LEU A 135 -20.56 -2.66 -13.32
C LEU A 135 -22.03 -3.10 -13.20
N ALA A 136 -22.81 -3.03 -14.28
CA ALA A 136 -24.20 -3.47 -14.29
C ALA A 136 -24.32 -4.98 -13.99
N LEU A 137 -23.46 -5.82 -14.55
CA LEU A 137 -23.39 -7.25 -14.25
C LEU A 137 -23.00 -7.53 -12.77
N ASN A 138 -22.35 -6.59 -12.12
CA ASN A 138 -22.03 -6.63 -10.69
C ASN A 138 -23.04 -5.87 -9.82
N GLY A 139 -24.23 -5.58 -10.33
CA GLY A 139 -25.35 -5.02 -9.57
C GLY A 139 -25.30 -3.51 -9.33
N VAL A 140 -24.43 -2.78 -10.05
CA VAL A 140 -24.39 -1.31 -10.03
C VAL A 140 -25.35 -0.75 -11.06
N ASP A 141 -26.15 0.23 -10.70
CA ASP A 141 -27.05 0.92 -11.65
C ASP A 141 -26.22 1.61 -12.75
N GLU A 142 -26.47 1.21 -14.01
CA GLU A 142 -25.69 1.67 -15.16
C GLU A 142 -25.85 3.18 -15.41
N ALA A 143 -27.05 3.75 -15.22
CA ALA A 143 -27.27 5.16 -15.43
C ALA A 143 -26.56 6.00 -14.36
N LYS A 144 -26.56 5.53 -13.10
CA LYS A 144 -25.80 6.13 -12.01
C LYS A 144 -24.30 6.04 -12.30
N ALA A 145 -23.80 4.87 -12.71
CA ALA A 145 -22.39 4.65 -13.01
C ALA A 145 -21.91 5.54 -14.17
N ASN A 146 -22.71 5.66 -15.24
CA ASN A 146 -22.39 6.54 -16.37
C ASN A 146 -22.32 8.01 -15.95
N LYS A 147 -23.27 8.48 -15.12
CA LYS A 147 -23.26 9.85 -14.58
C LYS A 147 -22.01 10.11 -13.73
N VAL A 148 -21.60 9.14 -12.92
CA VAL A 148 -20.39 9.23 -12.08
C VAL A 148 -19.14 9.23 -12.95
N TYR A 149 -19.06 8.38 -13.94
CA TYR A 149 -17.92 8.30 -14.86
C TYR A 149 -17.62 9.64 -15.54
N GLU A 150 -18.65 10.37 -15.96
CA GLU A 150 -18.54 11.68 -16.61
C GLU A 150 -18.42 12.86 -15.63
N SER A 151 -18.47 12.58 -14.33
CA SER A 151 -18.56 13.61 -13.27
C SER A 151 -17.30 14.44 -13.14
N PHE A 152 -17.47 15.67 -12.66
CA PHE A 152 -16.34 16.56 -12.37
C PHE A 152 -15.44 16.03 -11.23
N PRO A 153 -15.96 15.48 -10.12
CA PRO A 153 -15.13 14.89 -9.06
C PRO A 153 -14.17 13.81 -9.58
N VAL A 154 -14.64 12.87 -10.38
CA VAL A 154 -13.81 11.82 -10.99
C VAL A 154 -12.72 12.43 -11.87
N LYS A 155 -13.04 13.39 -12.74
CA LYS A 155 -12.05 14.08 -13.59
C LYS A 155 -10.98 14.80 -12.75
N VAL A 156 -11.36 15.45 -11.66
CA VAL A 156 -10.44 16.13 -10.73
C VAL A 156 -9.53 15.10 -10.06
N ALA A 157 -10.09 13.98 -9.58
CA ALA A 157 -9.33 12.92 -8.92
C ALA A 157 -8.28 12.29 -9.86
N VAL A 158 -8.65 11.97 -11.10
CA VAL A 158 -7.72 11.47 -12.13
C VAL A 158 -6.60 12.49 -12.40
N ASN A 159 -6.92 13.78 -12.53
CA ASN A 159 -5.91 14.81 -12.76
C ASN A 159 -4.97 14.98 -11.55
N LYS A 160 -5.49 14.88 -10.32
CA LYS A 160 -4.68 14.87 -9.08
C LYS A 160 -3.74 13.66 -9.05
N ALA A 161 -4.24 12.48 -9.36
CA ALA A 161 -3.43 11.26 -9.45
C ALA A 161 -2.33 11.37 -10.51
N LYS A 162 -2.66 11.94 -11.66
CA LYS A 162 -1.68 12.23 -12.73
C LYS A 162 -0.57 13.15 -12.22
N ALA A 163 -0.93 14.26 -11.57
CA ALA A 163 0.04 15.19 -11.00
C ALA A 163 0.94 14.51 -9.94
N ASN A 164 0.36 13.66 -9.08
CA ASN A 164 1.11 12.93 -8.06
C ASN A 164 2.04 11.89 -8.68
N THR A 165 1.61 11.13 -9.71
CA THR A 165 2.45 10.19 -10.46
C THR A 165 3.76 10.84 -10.91
N TYR A 166 3.68 12.07 -11.45
CA TYR A 166 4.88 12.83 -11.85
C TYR A 166 5.69 13.37 -10.67
N LYS A 167 5.04 13.81 -9.57
CA LYS A 167 5.74 14.30 -8.38
C LYS A 167 6.59 13.22 -7.73
N TYR A 168 6.10 11.98 -7.66
CA TYR A 168 6.84 10.84 -7.11
C TYR A 168 7.92 10.30 -8.04
N ARG A 169 7.97 10.77 -9.32
CA ARG A 169 8.94 10.33 -10.34
C ARG A 169 9.01 8.82 -10.50
N ILE A 170 7.90 8.13 -10.27
CA ILE A 170 7.85 6.69 -10.52
C ILE A 170 7.97 6.41 -12.02
N THR A 171 8.63 5.31 -12.37
CA THR A 171 8.82 4.87 -13.76
C THR A 171 8.04 3.60 -14.09
N GLY A 172 7.34 3.03 -13.10
CA GLY A 172 6.55 1.82 -13.24
C GLY A 172 5.73 1.55 -11.98
N VAL A 173 4.90 0.53 -12.05
CA VAL A 173 4.03 0.08 -10.96
C VAL A 173 4.13 -1.44 -10.76
N PRO A 174 3.85 -1.97 -9.55
CA PRO A 174 3.50 -1.22 -8.36
C PRO A 174 4.68 -0.43 -7.80
N ALA A 175 4.40 0.73 -7.20
CA ALA A 175 5.38 1.51 -6.45
C ALA A 175 4.71 2.01 -5.17
N PHE A 176 5.42 1.92 -4.06
CA PHE A 176 4.94 2.36 -2.76
C PHE A 176 5.71 3.59 -2.32
N ILE A 177 4.99 4.61 -1.88
CA ILE A 177 5.58 5.83 -1.33
C ILE A 177 5.29 5.87 0.17
N VAL A 178 6.34 5.84 0.99
CA VAL A 178 6.22 5.91 2.44
C VAL A 178 6.49 7.34 2.91
N ASN A 179 5.52 7.88 3.62
CA ASN A 179 5.51 9.23 4.21
C ASN A 179 5.90 10.36 3.25
N GLY A 180 5.59 10.17 1.95
CA GLY A 180 5.96 11.12 0.90
C GLY A 180 7.47 11.28 0.68
N LYS A 181 8.31 10.44 1.27
CA LYS A 181 9.77 10.56 1.30
C LYS A 181 10.51 9.42 0.63
N TYR A 182 10.00 8.21 0.72
CA TYR A 182 10.70 7.00 0.29
C TYR A 182 9.89 6.24 -0.73
N MET A 183 10.53 5.78 -1.79
CA MET A 183 9.92 4.91 -2.80
C MET A 183 10.46 3.49 -2.64
N VAL A 184 9.53 2.53 -2.61
CA VAL A 184 9.79 1.09 -2.55
C VAL A 184 9.11 0.42 -3.74
N ASN A 185 9.80 -0.48 -4.41
CA ASN A 185 9.24 -1.37 -5.42
C ASN A 185 10.00 -2.72 -5.41
N ALA A 186 9.56 -3.69 -6.18
CA ALA A 186 10.19 -5.02 -6.21
C ALA A 186 11.68 -4.96 -6.57
N THR A 187 12.09 -4.06 -7.46
CA THR A 187 13.51 -3.89 -7.85
C THR A 187 14.36 -3.42 -6.68
N SER A 188 13.90 -2.41 -5.94
CA SER A 188 14.65 -1.90 -4.79
C SER A 188 14.57 -2.84 -3.59
N ALA A 189 13.42 -3.41 -3.31
CA ALA A 189 13.25 -4.36 -2.21
C ALA A 189 14.01 -5.70 -2.45
N GLY A 190 14.18 -6.08 -3.71
CA GLY A 190 14.81 -7.32 -4.14
C GLY A 190 13.82 -8.41 -4.58
N SER A 191 12.55 -8.34 -4.16
CA SER A 191 11.43 -9.15 -4.66
C SER A 191 10.10 -8.49 -4.30
N GLU A 192 8.97 -9.01 -4.82
CA GLU A 192 7.63 -8.55 -4.47
C GLU A 192 7.30 -8.83 -2.99
N GLU A 193 7.70 -9.97 -2.47
CA GLU A 193 7.46 -10.39 -1.07
C GLU A 193 8.19 -9.47 -0.06
N LYS A 194 9.36 -8.95 -0.43
CA LYS A 194 10.16 -8.08 0.43
C LYS A 194 9.70 -6.62 0.47
N ILE A 195 8.77 -6.24 -0.39
CA ILE A 195 8.25 -4.86 -0.42
C ILE A 195 7.74 -4.47 0.97
N PHE A 196 6.94 -5.32 1.59
CA PHE A 196 6.26 -5.01 2.84
C PHE A 196 7.21 -5.01 4.05
N GLU A 197 8.26 -5.84 4.05
CA GLU A 197 9.32 -5.80 5.06
C GLU A 197 10.06 -4.43 5.04
N VAL A 198 10.35 -3.91 3.84
CA VAL A 198 10.97 -2.59 3.69
C VAL A 198 10.01 -1.48 4.10
N ILE A 199 8.73 -1.60 3.79
CA ILE A 199 7.70 -0.63 4.19
C ILE A 199 7.57 -0.60 5.71
N ASP A 200 7.50 -1.74 6.39
CA ASP A 200 7.42 -1.82 7.86
C ASP A 200 8.62 -1.17 8.53
N TYR A 201 9.81 -1.41 8.01
CA TYR A 201 11.02 -0.72 8.48
C TYR A 201 10.90 0.82 8.34
N LEU A 202 10.38 1.30 7.21
CA LEU A 202 10.21 2.73 6.96
C LEU A 202 9.10 3.34 7.82
N ILE A 203 8.01 2.61 8.08
CA ILE A 203 6.95 3.04 9.02
C ILE A 203 7.56 3.24 10.40
N GLN A 204 8.30 2.27 10.92
CA GLN A 204 8.93 2.39 12.24
C GLN A 204 9.93 3.55 12.31
N LYS A 205 10.69 3.79 11.23
CA LYS A 205 11.62 4.91 11.11
C LYS A 205 10.92 6.27 11.15
N GLU A 206 9.73 6.38 10.60
CA GLU A 206 8.97 7.64 10.51
C GLU A 206 8.03 7.87 11.70
N SER A 207 7.77 6.84 12.52
CA SER A 207 6.91 6.90 13.71
C SER A 207 7.66 7.31 14.97
N GLN A 208 9.00 7.45 14.91
CA GLN A 208 9.85 7.91 16.02
C GLN A 208 9.90 9.44 16.05
#